data_0135dc52b11657e4f5365dcbc70de87f
#
_entry.id   0135dc52b11657e4f5365dcbc70de87f
#
_cell.length_a   1.000
_cell.length_b   1.000
_cell.length_c   1.000
_cell.angle_alpha   90.00
_cell.angle_beta   90.00
_cell.angle_gamma   90.00
#
_symmetry.space_group_name_H-M   'P 1'
#
loop_
_entity.id
_entity.type
_entity.pdbx_description
1 polymer ?
#
loop_
_entity_poly.entity_id
_entity_poly.type
_entity_poly.pdbx_seq_one_letter_code
_entity_poly.pdbx_strand_id
1 'polypeptide(L)'
;NTIAIDSFVLGLEYKDYYGTLDEQSFEVYELGDDLHKDSIYYKDQVKLVKGNDLIELGKNINEPKPFTSTIIGSEAVDPQLRLFLDTNLARSIMEEATNNPSSFESNENFLSFFKGLNVRVNNLSQSVGKGGILYFNLNEPLSKLTIYYKLAGEAKTFDLLINSESADFNHVTTDNSGTDVEAVLTDKALGEQTFYAQANNARGVIEFPSIDQLPKNAVIQSAKLELPVSYYTGDDYFPSTTISVSTTLSPDNDDLFSIGVTGTYSDFSKSYILDIRDYMQQI
;
A
#
# COMPACT_ATOMS: atom_id res chain seq x y z
N ASN A 1 -36.70 -5.62 21.14
CA ASN A 1 -36.70 -5.01 19.80
C ASN A 1 -35.79 -5.85 18.89
N THR A 2 -36.34 -6.38 17.80
CA THR A 2 -35.55 -7.20 16.87
C THR A 2 -34.69 -6.28 15.99
N ILE A 3 -33.38 -6.49 16.00
CA ILE A 3 -32.43 -5.83 15.08
C ILE A 3 -32.38 -6.69 13.81
N ALA A 4 -32.65 -6.11 12.67
CA ALA A 4 -32.49 -6.74 11.36
C ALA A 4 -31.34 -6.06 10.62
N ILE A 5 -30.25 -6.78 10.33
CA ILE A 5 -29.10 -6.24 9.60
C ILE A 5 -29.42 -6.33 8.12
N ASP A 6 -29.32 -5.20 7.43
CA ASP A 6 -29.55 -5.10 5.98
C ASP A 6 -28.25 -5.33 5.20
N SER A 7 -27.13 -4.71 5.61
CA SER A 7 -25.81 -4.91 4.98
C SER A 7 -24.69 -4.47 5.92
N PHE A 8 -23.47 -4.95 5.63
CA PHE A 8 -22.23 -4.60 6.30
C PHE A 8 -21.19 -4.22 5.26
N VAL A 9 -20.65 -3.01 5.33
CA VAL A 9 -19.84 -2.46 4.25
C VAL A 9 -18.57 -1.83 4.79
N LEU A 10 -17.44 -2.24 4.23
CA LEU A 10 -16.16 -1.52 4.35
C LEU A 10 -16.08 -0.49 3.23
N GLY A 11 -16.10 0.79 3.57
CA GLY A 11 -15.76 1.89 2.68
C GLY A 11 -14.29 2.26 2.84
N LEU A 12 -13.60 2.51 1.72
CA LEU A 12 -12.23 3.04 1.68
C LEU A 12 -12.21 4.18 0.68
N GLU A 13 -12.01 5.41 1.16
CA GLU A 13 -11.98 6.60 0.34
C GLU A 13 -10.73 6.63 -0.52
N TYR A 14 -10.89 6.81 -1.84
CA TYR A 14 -9.76 6.90 -2.75
C TYR A 14 -9.01 8.22 -2.57
N LYS A 15 -7.69 8.12 -2.52
CA LYS A 15 -6.78 9.26 -2.55
C LYS A 15 -6.27 9.51 -3.96
N ASP A 16 -5.85 8.43 -4.64
CA ASP A 16 -5.24 8.47 -5.97
C ASP A 16 -5.11 7.05 -6.52
N TYR A 17 -4.56 6.92 -7.72
CA TYR A 17 -4.14 5.63 -8.27
C TYR A 17 -2.91 5.77 -9.17
N TYR A 18 -2.28 4.64 -9.49
CA TYR A 18 -1.19 4.53 -10.44
C TYR A 18 -1.42 3.31 -11.34
N GLY A 19 -1.11 3.43 -12.63
CA GLY A 19 -1.23 2.34 -13.60
C GLY A 19 -2.59 2.27 -14.29
N THR A 20 -2.89 1.13 -14.90
CA THR A 20 -4.14 0.90 -15.62
C THR A 20 -5.12 0.11 -14.77
N LEU A 21 -6.23 0.74 -14.40
CA LEU A 21 -7.28 0.09 -13.62
C LEU A 21 -8.12 -0.83 -14.48
N ASP A 22 -8.51 -1.96 -13.93
CA ASP A 22 -9.41 -2.96 -14.48
C ASP A 22 -10.21 -3.57 -13.33
N GLU A 23 -11.12 -4.46 -13.60
CA GLU A 23 -11.82 -5.22 -12.57
C GLU A 23 -10.81 -5.91 -11.63
N GLN A 24 -11.01 -5.73 -10.32
CA GLN A 24 -10.19 -6.31 -9.27
C GLN A 24 -11.05 -7.24 -8.42
N SER A 25 -10.49 -8.39 -8.07
CA SER A 25 -11.08 -9.27 -7.07
C SER A 25 -10.46 -9.00 -5.70
N PHE A 26 -11.32 -8.72 -4.71
CA PHE A 26 -10.90 -8.47 -3.34
C PHE A 26 -11.27 -9.62 -2.43
N GLU A 27 -10.48 -9.78 -1.39
CA GLU A 27 -10.72 -10.68 -0.26
C GLU A 27 -10.55 -9.89 1.03
N VAL A 28 -11.37 -10.15 2.02
CA VAL A 28 -11.29 -9.51 3.34
C VAL A 28 -11.32 -10.56 4.43
N TYR A 29 -10.37 -10.49 5.34
CA TYR A 29 -10.28 -11.42 6.48
C TYR A 29 -10.23 -10.65 7.79
N GLU A 30 -10.77 -11.24 8.87
CA GLU A 30 -10.55 -10.73 10.21
C GLU A 30 -9.11 -11.03 10.65
N LEU A 31 -8.44 -10.07 11.29
CA LEU A 31 -7.11 -10.27 11.85
C LEU A 31 -7.14 -11.17 13.08
N GLY A 32 -6.19 -12.10 13.13
CA GLY A 32 -5.93 -12.96 14.28
C GLY A 32 -4.86 -12.38 15.22
N ASP A 33 -3.93 -11.61 14.66
CA ASP A 33 -2.83 -10.98 15.38
C ASP A 33 -3.14 -9.55 15.76
N ASP A 34 -2.49 -9.08 16.83
CA ASP A 34 -2.55 -7.67 17.20
C ASP A 34 -1.64 -6.82 16.32
N LEU A 35 -2.11 -5.61 16.03
CA LEU A 35 -1.31 -4.54 15.44
C LEU A 35 -1.15 -3.43 16.49
N HIS A 36 0.07 -2.88 16.57
CA HIS A 36 0.39 -1.79 17.47
C HIS A 36 0.81 -0.56 16.65
N LYS A 37 0.17 0.56 16.89
CA LYS A 37 0.37 1.83 16.17
C LYS A 37 1.83 2.28 16.14
N ASP A 38 2.55 2.12 17.24
CA ASP A 38 3.93 2.58 17.37
C ASP A 38 4.99 1.54 16.95
N SER A 39 4.54 0.41 16.39
CA SER A 39 5.42 -0.63 15.89
C SER A 39 5.78 -0.41 14.43
N ILE A 40 7.02 -0.75 14.08
CA ILE A 40 7.47 -0.77 12.68
C ILE A 40 7.11 -2.12 12.09
N TYR A 41 6.39 -2.09 10.97
CA TYR A 41 6.05 -3.28 10.19
C TYR A 41 6.75 -3.24 8.84
N TYR A 42 7.32 -4.38 8.44
CA TYR A 42 7.95 -4.53 7.13
C TYR A 42 6.98 -5.16 6.13
N LYS A 43 7.18 -4.86 4.86
CA LYS A 43 6.30 -5.28 3.77
C LYS A 43 6.07 -6.80 3.64
N ASP A 44 7.00 -7.60 4.13
CA ASP A 44 7.00 -9.07 4.07
C ASP A 44 6.46 -9.74 5.35
N GLN A 45 6.13 -8.94 6.36
CA GLN A 45 5.53 -9.48 7.59
C GLN A 45 4.11 -9.96 7.33
N VAL A 46 3.88 -11.24 7.57
CA VAL A 46 2.56 -11.85 7.47
C VAL A 46 1.88 -11.81 8.84
N LYS A 47 0.63 -11.39 8.87
CA LYS A 47 -0.24 -11.45 10.04
C LYS A 47 -1.26 -12.56 9.89
N LEU A 48 -1.51 -13.28 10.97
CA LEU A 48 -2.53 -14.33 10.97
C LEU A 48 -3.92 -13.72 10.75
N VAL A 49 -4.75 -14.44 10.04
CA VAL A 49 -6.14 -14.10 9.83
C VAL A 49 -7.03 -15.21 10.38
N LYS A 50 -8.25 -14.86 10.75
CA LYS A 50 -9.26 -15.79 11.27
C LYS A 50 -10.30 -16.12 10.20
N GLY A 51 -10.80 -17.33 10.25
CA GLY A 51 -11.98 -17.74 9.48
C GLY A 51 -11.78 -17.75 7.97
N ASN A 52 -12.88 -17.50 7.27
CA ASN A 52 -12.95 -17.45 5.81
C ASN A 52 -12.99 -16.00 5.33
N ASP A 53 -12.90 -15.84 4.00
CA ASP A 53 -13.18 -14.56 3.36
C ASP A 53 -14.54 -14.03 3.79
N LEU A 54 -14.55 -12.78 4.26
CA LEU A 54 -15.73 -12.09 4.77
C LEU A 54 -16.55 -11.41 3.67
N ILE A 55 -16.06 -11.37 2.43
CA ILE A 55 -16.81 -10.73 1.35
C ILE A 55 -18.09 -11.53 1.07
N GLU A 56 -19.20 -10.82 0.96
CA GLU A 56 -20.48 -11.40 0.56
C GLU A 56 -20.36 -12.11 -0.78
N LEU A 57 -20.91 -13.30 -0.87
CA LEU A 57 -20.81 -14.16 -2.06
C LEU A 57 -21.22 -13.42 -3.33
N GLY A 58 -20.33 -13.38 -4.32
CA GLY A 58 -20.54 -12.70 -5.60
C GLY A 58 -20.34 -11.20 -5.59
N LYS A 59 -19.81 -10.61 -4.49
CA LYS A 59 -19.50 -9.18 -4.37
C LYS A 59 -17.99 -8.88 -4.32
N ASN A 60 -17.16 -9.86 -4.62
CA ASN A 60 -15.71 -9.74 -4.55
C ASN A 60 -15.09 -9.00 -5.74
N ILE A 61 -15.78 -8.88 -6.86
CA ILE A 61 -15.29 -8.18 -8.06
C ILE A 61 -15.75 -6.72 -8.03
N ASN A 62 -14.79 -5.81 -8.12
CA ASN A 62 -15.03 -4.37 -8.19
C ASN A 62 -14.18 -3.75 -9.30
N GLU A 63 -14.77 -2.84 -10.06
CA GLU A 63 -14.06 -1.94 -10.96
C GLU A 63 -13.73 -0.66 -10.19
N PRO A 64 -12.45 -0.40 -9.86
CA PRO A 64 -12.07 0.81 -9.12
C PRO A 64 -12.38 2.08 -9.92
N LYS A 65 -13.00 3.07 -9.25
CA LYS A 65 -13.38 4.36 -9.85
C LYS A 65 -12.92 5.54 -9.00
N PRO A 66 -11.61 5.83 -8.92
CA PRO A 66 -11.05 6.81 -7.98
C PRO A 66 -11.55 8.25 -8.18
N PHE A 67 -12.09 8.59 -9.35
CA PHE A 67 -12.55 9.95 -9.65
C PHE A 67 -14.05 10.06 -9.93
N THR A 68 -14.81 8.99 -9.66
CA THR A 68 -16.25 8.98 -9.86
C THR A 68 -16.94 8.96 -8.51
N SER A 69 -17.80 9.94 -8.23
CA SER A 69 -18.59 9.99 -7.02
C SER A 69 -19.36 8.68 -6.79
N THR A 70 -19.34 8.23 -5.55
CA THR A 70 -20.08 7.04 -5.12
C THR A 70 -21.49 7.44 -4.71
N ILE A 71 -22.49 6.66 -5.11
CA ILE A 71 -23.88 6.90 -4.70
C ILE A 71 -24.22 5.99 -3.52
N ILE A 72 -24.61 6.59 -2.39
CA ILE A 72 -25.10 5.89 -1.20
C ILE A 72 -26.54 6.32 -0.95
N GLY A 73 -27.48 5.41 -1.17
CA GLY A 73 -28.91 5.78 -1.15
C GLY A 73 -29.24 6.76 -2.28
N SER A 74 -29.54 8.01 -1.92
CA SER A 74 -29.80 9.11 -2.89
C SER A 74 -28.69 10.17 -2.91
N GLU A 75 -27.62 10.00 -2.12
CA GLU A 75 -26.57 10.99 -1.96
C GLU A 75 -25.33 10.62 -2.78
N ALA A 76 -24.75 11.61 -3.44
CA ALA A 76 -23.45 11.50 -4.06
C ALA A 76 -22.38 11.92 -3.04
N VAL A 77 -21.44 11.01 -2.78
CA VAL A 77 -20.31 11.23 -1.86
C VAL A 77 -18.98 11.07 -2.62
N ASP A 78 -17.88 11.39 -1.97
CA ASP A 78 -16.56 11.24 -2.55
C ASP A 78 -16.27 9.79 -2.97
N PRO A 79 -15.43 9.61 -3.99
CA PRO A 79 -15.11 8.30 -4.53
C PRO A 79 -14.58 7.35 -3.47
N GLN A 80 -15.12 6.15 -3.38
CA GLN A 80 -14.67 5.13 -2.44
C GLN A 80 -14.81 3.72 -3.00
N LEU A 81 -13.90 2.83 -2.62
CA LEU A 81 -14.09 1.39 -2.76
C LEU A 81 -15.11 0.94 -1.71
N ARG A 82 -16.10 0.17 -2.12
CA ARG A 82 -17.10 -0.39 -1.21
C ARG A 82 -17.11 -1.91 -1.30
N LEU A 83 -16.70 -2.55 -0.20
CA LEU A 83 -16.69 -4.00 -0.08
C LEU A 83 -17.84 -4.43 0.83
N PHE A 84 -18.74 -5.23 0.30
CA PHE A 84 -19.87 -5.77 1.04
C PHE A 84 -19.42 -7.05 1.77
N LEU A 85 -19.58 -7.05 3.08
CA LEU A 85 -19.10 -8.11 3.95
C LEU A 85 -20.27 -8.95 4.48
N ASP A 86 -19.95 -10.18 4.90
CA ASP A 86 -20.90 -11.09 5.54
C ASP A 86 -21.50 -10.46 6.81
N THR A 87 -22.81 -10.46 6.88
CA THR A 87 -23.58 -9.89 7.99
C THR A 87 -23.43 -10.66 9.32
N ASN A 88 -22.82 -11.85 9.33
CA ASN A 88 -22.58 -12.58 10.56
C ASN A 88 -21.59 -11.85 11.48
N LEU A 89 -20.53 -11.26 10.92
CA LEU A 89 -19.60 -10.43 11.70
C LEU A 89 -20.30 -9.18 12.25
N ALA A 90 -21.12 -8.52 11.43
CA ALA A 90 -21.93 -7.38 11.89
C ALA A 90 -22.87 -7.76 13.03
N ARG A 91 -23.47 -8.94 12.96
CA ARG A 91 -24.31 -9.50 14.03
C ARG A 91 -23.52 -9.69 15.32
N SER A 92 -22.34 -10.29 15.24
CA SER A 92 -21.47 -10.49 16.40
C SER A 92 -21.07 -9.15 17.04
N ILE A 93 -20.76 -8.11 16.23
CA ILE A 93 -20.46 -6.77 16.73
C ILE A 93 -21.65 -6.14 17.45
N MET A 94 -22.85 -6.25 16.88
CA MET A 94 -24.07 -5.70 17.50
C MET A 94 -24.48 -6.46 18.78
N GLU A 95 -24.26 -7.76 18.81
CA GLU A 95 -24.47 -8.61 20.01
C GLU A 95 -23.47 -8.24 21.10
N GLU A 96 -22.20 -8.06 20.76
CA GLU A 96 -21.16 -7.62 21.71
C GLU A 96 -21.51 -6.23 22.28
N ALA A 97 -21.89 -5.27 21.42
CA ALA A 97 -22.30 -3.94 21.88
C ALA A 97 -23.51 -3.96 22.83
N THR A 98 -24.39 -4.97 22.68
CA THR A 98 -25.58 -5.11 23.52
C THR A 98 -25.28 -5.83 24.83
N ASN A 99 -24.49 -6.92 24.76
CA ASN A 99 -24.26 -7.82 25.90
C ASN A 99 -23.05 -7.39 26.74
N ASN A 100 -22.02 -6.78 26.11
CA ASN A 100 -20.77 -6.38 26.72
C ASN A 100 -20.41 -4.92 26.32
N PRO A 101 -21.19 -3.90 26.73
CA PRO A 101 -20.93 -2.51 26.31
C PRO A 101 -19.53 -2.01 26.64
N SER A 102 -18.89 -2.58 27.67
CA SER A 102 -17.53 -2.24 28.08
C SER A 102 -16.49 -2.51 26.99
N SER A 103 -16.76 -3.42 26.05
CA SER A 103 -15.90 -3.68 24.90
C SER A 103 -15.78 -2.46 23.96
N PHE A 104 -16.68 -1.48 24.07
CA PHE A 104 -16.69 -0.26 23.26
C PHE A 104 -16.29 1.00 24.03
N GLU A 105 -15.87 0.88 25.30
CA GLU A 105 -15.47 2.03 26.12
C GLU A 105 -14.04 2.53 25.82
N SER A 106 -13.19 1.68 25.25
CA SER A 106 -11.82 2.05 24.85
C SER A 106 -11.35 1.25 23.64
N ASN A 107 -10.34 1.76 22.92
CA ASN A 107 -9.69 1.03 21.83
C ASN A 107 -9.12 -0.31 22.30
N GLU A 108 -8.49 -0.36 23.47
CA GLU A 108 -7.89 -1.58 24.03
C GLU A 108 -8.95 -2.67 24.23
N ASN A 109 -10.09 -2.31 24.82
CA ASN A 109 -11.20 -3.23 25.02
C ASN A 109 -11.76 -3.71 23.68
N PHE A 110 -11.95 -2.78 22.72
CA PHE A 110 -12.48 -3.10 21.41
C PHE A 110 -11.54 -4.02 20.63
N LEU A 111 -10.24 -3.75 20.63
CA LEU A 111 -9.23 -4.58 19.96
C LEU A 111 -9.10 -5.98 20.57
N SER A 112 -9.44 -6.15 21.85
CA SER A 112 -9.52 -7.48 22.47
C SER A 112 -10.65 -8.34 21.89
N PHE A 113 -11.71 -7.72 21.41
CA PHE A 113 -12.84 -8.35 20.73
C PHE A 113 -12.61 -8.44 19.22
N PHE A 114 -12.28 -7.33 18.57
CA PHE A 114 -12.11 -7.20 17.12
C PHE A 114 -10.80 -6.50 16.76
N LYS A 115 -9.83 -7.26 16.21
CA LYS A 115 -8.46 -6.79 15.98
C LYS A 115 -8.29 -5.99 14.67
N GLY A 116 -9.28 -6.02 13.79
CA GLY A 116 -9.26 -5.34 12.50
C GLY A 116 -9.41 -6.27 11.32
N LEU A 117 -9.15 -5.73 10.14
CA LEU A 117 -9.32 -6.44 8.87
C LEU A 117 -8.00 -6.47 8.07
N ASN A 118 -7.83 -7.56 7.34
CA ASN A 118 -6.83 -7.70 6.29
C ASN A 118 -7.55 -7.67 4.95
N VAL A 119 -7.30 -6.64 4.14
CA VAL A 119 -7.86 -6.49 2.80
C VAL A 119 -6.81 -6.91 1.79
N ARG A 120 -7.16 -7.81 0.88
CA ARG A 120 -6.26 -8.34 -0.16
C ARG A 120 -6.84 -8.16 -1.54
N VAL A 121 -5.96 -8.04 -2.52
CA VAL A 121 -6.32 -8.18 -3.93
C VAL A 121 -5.98 -9.60 -4.38
N ASN A 122 -6.92 -10.25 -5.06
CA ASN A 122 -6.70 -11.52 -5.71
C ASN A 122 -6.51 -11.27 -7.21
N ASN A 123 -5.29 -11.48 -7.70
CA ASN A 123 -4.91 -11.16 -9.09
C ASN A 123 -5.36 -12.20 -10.13
N LEU A 124 -6.08 -13.25 -9.73
CA LEU A 124 -6.49 -14.34 -10.64
C LEU A 124 -7.45 -13.89 -11.76
N SER A 125 -8.18 -12.79 -11.55
CA SER A 125 -9.13 -12.23 -12.51
C SER A 125 -8.57 -11.06 -13.32
N GLN A 126 -7.32 -10.65 -13.07
CA GLN A 126 -6.73 -9.48 -13.70
C GLN A 126 -6.32 -9.75 -15.14
N SER A 127 -6.64 -8.83 -16.05
CA SER A 127 -6.24 -8.92 -17.45
C SER A 127 -4.74 -8.76 -17.64
N VAL A 128 -4.14 -9.49 -18.55
CA VAL A 128 -2.71 -9.39 -18.86
C VAL A 128 -2.36 -7.99 -19.35
N GLY A 129 -1.29 -7.42 -18.81
CA GLY A 129 -0.81 -6.06 -19.12
C GLY A 129 -1.61 -4.95 -18.45
N LYS A 130 -2.56 -5.29 -17.59
CA LYS A 130 -3.27 -4.36 -16.72
C LYS A 130 -2.73 -4.48 -15.30
N GLY A 131 -2.81 -3.41 -14.57
CA GLY A 131 -2.42 -3.39 -13.17
C GLY A 131 -2.37 -1.98 -12.63
N GLY A 132 -2.72 -1.83 -11.38
CA GLY A 132 -2.71 -0.53 -10.74
C GLY A 132 -2.46 -0.62 -9.25
N ILE A 133 -2.04 0.50 -8.69
CA ILE A 133 -1.95 0.71 -7.25
C ILE A 133 -3.06 1.68 -6.87
N LEU A 134 -3.88 1.30 -5.92
CA LEU A 134 -4.92 2.15 -5.36
C LEU A 134 -4.40 2.78 -4.06
N TYR A 135 -4.53 4.08 -3.94
CA TYR A 135 -4.19 4.81 -2.71
C TYR A 135 -5.48 5.18 -1.99
N PHE A 136 -5.54 4.85 -0.70
CA PHE A 136 -6.68 5.16 0.16
C PHE A 136 -6.29 6.14 1.24
N ASN A 137 -7.19 7.07 1.56
CA ASN A 137 -7.06 7.92 2.73
C ASN A 137 -7.87 7.33 3.89
N LEU A 138 -7.20 6.62 4.77
CA LEU A 138 -7.86 5.88 5.86
C LEU A 138 -8.44 6.81 6.95
N ASN A 139 -7.94 8.04 7.06
CA ASN A 139 -8.40 8.99 8.08
C ASN A 139 -9.58 9.87 7.64
N GLU A 140 -10.07 9.72 6.41
CA GLU A 140 -11.25 10.44 5.95
C GLU A 140 -12.55 9.78 6.43
N PRO A 141 -13.63 10.56 6.62
CA PRO A 141 -14.87 10.08 7.22
C PRO A 141 -15.58 8.94 6.48
N LEU A 142 -15.25 8.73 5.19
CA LEU A 142 -15.82 7.66 4.38
C LEU A 142 -15.03 6.35 4.47
N SER A 143 -13.80 6.39 5.03
CA SER A 143 -13.01 5.19 5.34
C SER A 143 -13.43 4.61 6.68
N LYS A 144 -14.41 3.70 6.62
CA LYS A 144 -15.05 3.12 7.81
C LYS A 144 -15.76 1.80 7.50
N LEU A 145 -16.05 1.05 8.55
CA LEU A 145 -17.04 -0.05 8.51
C LEU A 145 -18.41 0.49 8.90
N THR A 146 -19.41 0.23 8.09
CA THR A 146 -20.80 0.63 8.37
C THR A 146 -21.72 -0.58 8.42
N ILE A 147 -22.43 -0.76 9.54
CA ILE A 147 -23.53 -1.70 9.66
C ILE A 147 -24.82 -0.93 9.36
N TYR A 148 -25.51 -1.31 8.29
CA TYR A 148 -26.84 -0.83 7.97
C TYR A 148 -27.86 -1.80 8.57
N TYR A 149 -28.79 -1.31 9.40
CA TYR A 149 -29.75 -2.15 10.10
C TYR A 149 -31.08 -1.45 10.31
N LYS A 150 -32.10 -2.24 10.65
CA LYS A 150 -33.40 -1.72 11.10
C LYS A 150 -33.61 -2.05 12.57
N LEU A 151 -34.05 -1.06 13.32
CA LEU A 151 -34.49 -1.19 14.69
C LEU A 151 -35.95 -0.79 14.78
N ALA A 152 -36.83 -1.74 15.13
CA ALA A 152 -38.29 -1.53 15.15
C ALA A 152 -38.86 -1.02 13.82
N GLY A 153 -38.24 -1.41 12.68
CA GLY A 153 -38.63 -0.98 11.32
C GLY A 153 -37.98 0.31 10.82
N GLU A 154 -37.32 1.09 11.68
CA GLU A 154 -36.60 2.29 11.31
C GLU A 154 -35.18 1.97 10.85
N ALA A 155 -34.75 2.53 9.70
CA ALA A 155 -33.41 2.40 9.19
C ALA A 155 -32.40 3.18 10.05
N LYS A 156 -31.29 2.54 10.39
CA LYS A 156 -30.20 3.09 11.20
C LYS A 156 -28.85 2.61 10.67
N THR A 157 -27.78 3.32 11.06
CA THR A 157 -26.41 2.93 10.80
C THR A 157 -25.62 2.89 12.10
N PHE A 158 -24.61 2.01 12.13
CA PHE A 158 -23.60 1.99 13.18
C PHE A 158 -22.23 1.96 12.49
N ASP A 159 -21.41 2.98 12.76
CA ASP A 159 -20.11 3.17 12.11
C ASP A 159 -18.96 2.83 13.07
N LEU A 160 -18.00 2.05 12.57
CA LEU A 160 -16.71 1.84 13.18
C LEU A 160 -15.68 2.62 12.35
N LEU A 161 -15.11 3.67 12.94
CA LEU A 161 -14.24 4.61 12.24
C LEU A 161 -12.79 4.13 12.28
N ILE A 162 -12.09 4.33 11.17
CA ILE A 162 -10.63 4.32 11.14
C ILE A 162 -10.15 5.72 11.51
N ASN A 163 -9.20 5.83 12.41
CA ASN A 163 -8.70 7.11 12.90
C ASN A 163 -7.19 7.03 13.16
N SER A 164 -6.60 8.15 13.58
CA SER A 164 -5.16 8.26 13.86
C SER A 164 -4.64 7.33 14.96
N GLU A 165 -5.52 6.71 15.74
CA GLU A 165 -5.14 5.72 16.76
C GLU A 165 -5.21 4.28 16.23
N SER A 166 -5.69 4.09 15.01
CA SER A 166 -5.71 2.80 14.35
C SER A 166 -4.33 2.44 13.82
N ALA A 167 -3.89 1.19 14.01
CA ALA A 167 -2.66 0.68 13.42
C ALA A 167 -2.94 0.11 12.04
N ASP A 168 -2.08 0.43 11.07
CA ASP A 168 -2.13 -0.12 9.73
C ASP A 168 -0.74 -0.37 9.15
N PHE A 169 -0.63 -1.25 8.19
CA PHE A 169 0.55 -1.40 7.34
C PHE A 169 0.21 -2.11 6.03
N ASN A 170 1.08 -1.93 5.03
CA ASN A 170 0.95 -2.59 3.75
C ASN A 170 1.83 -3.84 3.68
N HIS A 171 1.21 -5.00 3.45
CA HIS A 171 1.92 -6.22 3.06
C HIS A 171 2.01 -6.30 1.54
N VAL A 172 3.23 -6.50 1.01
CA VAL A 172 3.47 -6.57 -0.44
C VAL A 172 4.19 -7.86 -0.79
N THR A 173 3.54 -8.66 -1.62
CA THR A 173 4.12 -9.85 -2.23
C THR A 173 4.56 -9.50 -3.64
N THR A 174 5.77 -9.88 -4.02
CA THR A 174 6.31 -9.65 -5.36
C THR A 174 6.56 -10.98 -6.03
N ASP A 175 6.04 -11.15 -7.24
CA ASP A 175 6.34 -12.26 -8.12
C ASP A 175 7.00 -11.72 -9.40
N ASN A 176 8.29 -12.02 -9.56
CA ASN A 176 9.08 -11.62 -10.72
C ASN A 176 9.21 -12.74 -11.76
N SER A 177 8.55 -13.88 -11.56
CA SER A 177 8.68 -15.08 -12.41
C SER A 177 8.43 -14.78 -13.89
N GLY A 178 9.38 -15.10 -14.73
CA GLY A 178 9.31 -14.92 -16.18
C GLY A 178 9.40 -13.46 -16.66
N THR A 179 9.83 -12.53 -15.79
CA THR A 179 10.03 -11.13 -16.15
C THR A 179 11.51 -10.79 -16.38
N ASP A 180 11.76 -9.68 -17.07
CA ASP A 180 13.12 -9.14 -17.24
C ASP A 180 13.76 -8.77 -15.89
N VAL A 181 12.95 -8.45 -14.87
CA VAL A 181 13.42 -8.19 -13.50
C VAL A 181 14.03 -9.44 -12.89
N GLU A 182 13.40 -10.62 -13.04
CA GLU A 182 13.95 -11.88 -12.59
C GLU A 182 15.29 -12.18 -13.27
N ALA A 183 15.37 -11.99 -14.60
CA ALA A 183 16.58 -12.21 -15.36
C ALA A 183 17.75 -11.36 -14.83
N VAL A 184 17.53 -10.08 -14.56
CA VAL A 184 18.55 -9.16 -14.04
C VAL A 184 18.94 -9.50 -12.59
N LEU A 185 17.98 -9.92 -11.75
CA LEU A 185 18.25 -10.30 -10.36
C LEU A 185 19.05 -11.61 -10.25
N THR A 186 18.93 -12.49 -11.24
CA THR A 186 19.60 -13.82 -11.25
C THR A 186 20.90 -13.86 -12.04
N ASP A 187 21.08 -12.96 -13.01
CA ASP A 187 22.30 -12.86 -13.82
C ASP A 187 23.02 -11.52 -13.53
N LYS A 188 24.13 -11.60 -12.78
CA LYS A 188 24.95 -10.43 -12.43
C LYS A 188 25.44 -9.66 -13.65
N ALA A 189 25.81 -10.35 -14.74
CA ALA A 189 26.33 -9.67 -15.94
C ALA A 189 25.25 -8.85 -16.65
N LEU A 190 23.99 -9.31 -16.63
CA LEU A 190 22.85 -8.50 -17.08
C LEU A 190 22.61 -7.33 -16.14
N GLY A 191 22.69 -7.55 -14.83
CA GLY A 191 22.51 -6.52 -13.81
C GLY A 191 23.53 -5.38 -13.88
N GLU A 192 24.75 -5.64 -14.35
CA GLU A 192 25.78 -4.63 -14.61
C GLU A 192 25.45 -3.72 -15.81
N GLN A 193 24.58 -4.17 -16.71
CA GLN A 193 24.20 -3.41 -17.91
C GLN A 193 22.86 -2.68 -17.73
N THR A 194 21.91 -3.32 -17.09
CA THR A 194 20.55 -2.80 -16.86
C THR A 194 20.10 -3.22 -15.49
N PHE A 195 19.57 -2.28 -14.71
CA PHE A 195 19.02 -2.58 -13.39
C PHE A 195 17.61 -2.00 -13.24
N TYR A 196 16.85 -2.56 -12.33
CA TYR A 196 15.50 -2.11 -12.01
C TYR A 196 15.48 -1.50 -10.61
N ALA A 197 14.89 -0.30 -10.50
CA ALA A 197 14.57 0.33 -9.23
C ALA A 197 13.05 0.43 -9.12
N GLN A 198 12.45 -0.40 -8.30
CA GLN A 198 11.01 -0.49 -8.12
C GLN A 198 10.69 -0.46 -6.63
N ALA A 199 9.73 0.36 -6.24
CA ALA A 199 9.24 0.38 -4.87
C ALA A 199 8.80 -1.02 -4.43
N ASN A 200 9.20 -1.41 -3.24
CA ASN A 200 8.88 -2.71 -2.63
C ASN A 200 9.35 -3.96 -3.41
N ASN A 201 10.21 -3.82 -4.42
CA ASN A 201 10.70 -4.95 -5.22
C ASN A 201 12.23 -4.95 -5.33
N ALA A 202 12.81 -4.09 -6.15
CA ALA A 202 14.23 -4.10 -6.48
C ALA A 202 14.87 -2.72 -6.27
N ARG A 203 16.17 -2.71 -5.94
CA ARG A 203 17.00 -1.52 -5.83
C ARG A 203 18.19 -1.63 -6.74
N GLY A 204 18.55 -0.53 -7.42
CA GLY A 204 19.82 -0.44 -8.12
C GLY A 204 20.95 -0.17 -7.14
N VAL A 205 22.05 -0.87 -7.27
CA VAL A 205 23.29 -0.64 -6.52
C VAL A 205 24.31 -0.05 -7.48
N ILE A 206 24.95 1.05 -7.08
CA ILE A 206 25.96 1.74 -7.88
C ILE A 206 27.25 1.76 -7.07
N GLU A 207 28.33 1.25 -7.66
CA GLU A 207 29.65 1.21 -7.07
C GLU A 207 30.61 2.11 -7.86
N PHE A 208 31.54 2.75 -7.16
CA PHE A 208 32.59 3.58 -7.75
C PHE A 208 33.97 2.96 -7.45
N PRO A 209 34.38 1.88 -8.13
CA PRO A 209 35.56 1.11 -7.75
C PRO A 209 36.87 1.89 -7.87
N SER A 210 36.90 3.02 -8.59
CA SER A 210 38.08 3.85 -8.74
C SER A 210 38.12 5.07 -7.82
N ILE A 211 37.21 5.19 -6.87
CA ILE A 211 37.11 6.37 -6.01
C ILE A 211 38.36 6.56 -5.15
N ASP A 212 38.99 5.45 -4.73
CA ASP A 212 40.22 5.46 -3.93
C ASP A 212 41.45 6.04 -4.68
N GLN A 213 41.33 6.22 -6.02
CA GLN A 213 42.38 6.83 -6.84
C GLN A 213 42.33 8.34 -6.83
N LEU A 214 41.28 8.95 -6.26
CA LEU A 214 41.21 10.40 -6.10
C LEU A 214 42.25 10.88 -5.09
N PRO A 215 42.92 12.02 -5.35
CA PRO A 215 43.82 12.60 -4.36
C PRO A 215 43.08 12.92 -3.05
N LYS A 216 43.60 12.50 -1.92
CA LYS A 216 42.97 12.67 -0.59
C LYS A 216 42.62 14.12 -0.22
N ASN A 217 43.25 15.10 -0.86
CA ASN A 217 43.02 16.53 -0.62
C ASN A 217 42.33 17.22 -1.82
N ALA A 218 41.71 16.43 -2.72
CA ALA A 218 40.98 16.99 -3.83
C ALA A 218 39.69 17.67 -3.36
N VAL A 219 39.42 18.82 -3.94
CA VAL A 219 38.15 19.53 -3.77
C VAL A 219 37.25 19.19 -4.96
N ILE A 220 36.18 18.48 -4.70
CA ILE A 220 35.21 18.10 -5.75
C ILE A 220 34.28 19.30 -6.01
N GLN A 221 34.40 19.91 -7.16
CA GLN A 221 33.57 21.04 -7.55
C GLN A 221 32.20 20.64 -8.07
N SER A 222 32.10 19.48 -8.71
CA SER A 222 30.86 18.94 -9.25
C SER A 222 30.95 17.42 -9.35
N ALA A 223 29.91 16.72 -8.91
CA ALA A 223 29.72 15.30 -9.15
C ALA A 223 28.23 15.04 -9.42
N LYS A 224 27.90 14.72 -10.65
CA LYS A 224 26.53 14.45 -11.07
C LYS A 224 26.43 13.01 -11.55
N LEU A 225 25.43 12.30 -11.06
CA LEU A 225 25.04 10.99 -11.53
C LEU A 225 23.78 11.15 -12.38
N GLU A 226 23.88 10.73 -13.63
CA GLU A 226 22.74 10.69 -14.54
C GLU A 226 22.33 9.23 -14.76
N LEU A 227 21.05 8.93 -14.49
CA LEU A 227 20.48 7.62 -14.65
C LEU A 227 19.41 7.66 -15.75
N PRO A 228 19.77 7.24 -16.98
CA PRO A 228 18.81 7.18 -18.07
C PRO A 228 17.75 6.10 -17.80
N VAL A 229 16.49 6.43 -18.09
CA VAL A 229 15.38 5.47 -18.07
C VAL A 229 15.29 4.84 -19.45
N SER A 230 15.66 3.56 -19.55
CA SER A 230 15.68 2.82 -20.82
C SER A 230 14.33 2.21 -21.19
N TYR A 231 13.41 2.13 -20.24
CA TYR A 231 12.10 1.53 -20.43
C TYR A 231 10.99 2.51 -20.03
N TYR A 232 10.11 2.78 -20.97
CA TYR A 232 8.97 3.67 -20.77
C TYR A 232 7.74 3.08 -21.43
N THR A 233 6.70 2.86 -20.68
CA THR A 233 5.47 2.16 -21.11
C THR A 233 4.29 3.08 -21.40
N GLY A 234 4.54 4.39 -21.59
CA GLY A 234 3.50 5.37 -21.85
C GLY A 234 2.94 6.01 -20.58
N ASP A 235 1.80 6.69 -20.74
CA ASP A 235 1.28 7.60 -19.72
C ASP A 235 0.71 6.90 -18.47
N ASP A 236 0.35 5.62 -18.57
CA ASP A 236 -0.24 4.88 -17.45
C ASP A 236 0.80 4.40 -16.43
N TYR A 237 2.07 4.24 -16.84
CA TYR A 237 3.15 3.71 -16.01
C TYR A 237 4.37 4.62 -16.03
N PHE A 238 4.21 5.85 -15.57
CA PHE A 238 5.33 6.79 -15.46
C PHE A 238 6.47 6.29 -14.59
N PRO A 239 7.72 6.65 -14.91
CA PRO A 239 8.78 6.65 -13.94
C PRO A 239 8.40 7.50 -12.72
N SER A 240 8.84 7.10 -11.53
CA SER A 240 8.62 7.92 -10.32
C SER A 240 9.11 9.35 -10.57
N THR A 241 8.40 10.34 -10.07
CA THR A 241 8.83 11.75 -10.18
C THR A 241 10.15 12.01 -9.49
N THR A 242 10.45 11.23 -8.43
CA THR A 242 11.70 11.34 -7.67
C THR A 242 12.23 9.97 -7.29
N ILE A 243 13.55 9.88 -7.19
CA ILE A 243 14.27 8.77 -6.57
C ILE A 243 15.15 9.30 -5.45
N SER A 244 15.38 8.50 -4.42
CA SER A 244 16.28 8.83 -3.33
C SER A 244 17.48 7.87 -3.30
N VAL A 245 18.61 8.35 -2.80
CA VAL A 245 19.81 7.55 -2.63
C VAL A 245 20.06 7.29 -1.17
N SER A 246 20.45 6.06 -0.86
CA SER A 246 20.91 5.64 0.45
C SER A 246 22.23 4.89 0.31
N THR A 247 22.97 4.84 1.40
CA THR A 247 24.22 4.07 1.51
C THR A 247 24.11 3.11 2.70
N THR A 248 24.99 2.12 2.74
CA THR A 248 25.23 1.28 3.92
C THR A 248 26.43 1.82 4.71
N LEU A 249 26.45 1.68 6.03
CA LEU A 249 27.61 2.06 6.86
C LEU A 249 28.74 1.04 6.75
N SER A 250 28.45 -0.18 6.35
CA SER A 250 29.40 -1.26 6.16
C SER A 250 28.90 -2.19 5.07
N PRO A 251 29.79 -2.82 4.27
CA PRO A 251 29.41 -3.82 3.28
C PRO A 251 28.63 -5.01 3.84
N ASP A 252 28.81 -5.30 5.12
CA ASP A 252 28.19 -6.44 5.82
C ASP A 252 26.86 -6.05 6.52
N ASN A 253 26.42 -4.78 6.39
CA ASN A 253 25.21 -4.29 7.02
C ASN A 253 24.19 -3.90 5.95
N ASP A 254 23.02 -4.52 5.97
CA ASP A 254 21.89 -4.24 5.07
C ASP A 254 21.09 -2.99 5.47
N ASP A 255 21.41 -2.35 6.61
CA ASP A 255 20.74 -1.13 7.03
C ASP A 255 21.09 0.03 6.07
N LEU A 256 20.07 0.65 5.53
CA LEU A 256 20.19 1.74 4.58
C LEU A 256 20.00 3.10 5.26
N PHE A 257 20.96 3.99 5.03
CA PHE A 257 20.93 5.36 5.52
C PHE A 257 20.76 6.32 4.36
N SER A 258 19.76 7.20 4.46
CA SER A 258 19.59 8.27 3.48
C SER A 258 20.80 9.21 3.52
N ILE A 259 21.38 9.49 2.36
CA ILE A 259 22.43 10.51 2.22
C ILE A 259 21.88 11.90 1.84
N GLY A 260 20.54 12.06 1.89
CA GLY A 260 19.88 13.31 1.57
C GLY A 260 19.91 13.70 0.09
N VAL A 261 20.33 12.79 -0.79
CA VAL A 261 20.36 13.01 -2.24
C VAL A 261 19.07 12.48 -2.85
N THR A 262 18.42 13.35 -3.62
CA THR A 262 17.24 13.01 -4.44
C THR A 262 17.48 13.40 -5.89
N GLY A 263 17.01 12.58 -6.82
CA GLY A 263 16.97 12.88 -8.24
C GLY A 263 15.53 13.09 -8.71
N THR A 264 15.30 14.12 -9.51
CA THR A 264 14.01 14.34 -10.15
C THR A 264 14.06 13.83 -11.58
N TYR A 265 13.00 13.13 -12.00
CA TYR A 265 12.85 12.68 -13.38
C TYR A 265 12.69 13.89 -14.31
N SER A 266 13.47 13.89 -15.38
CA SER A 266 13.36 14.86 -16.46
C SER A 266 12.73 14.18 -17.68
N ASP A 267 11.54 14.62 -18.03
CA ASP A 267 10.85 14.10 -19.22
C ASP A 267 11.57 14.48 -20.52
N PHE A 268 12.33 15.56 -20.50
CA PHE A 268 13.13 16.01 -21.65
C PHE A 268 14.34 15.10 -21.90
N SER A 269 15.13 14.79 -20.88
CA SER A 269 16.30 13.92 -20.99
C SER A 269 15.99 12.44 -20.78
N LYS A 270 14.76 12.10 -20.36
CA LYS A 270 14.36 10.73 -19.97
C LYS A 270 15.32 10.13 -18.96
N SER A 271 15.76 10.92 -18.00
CA SER A 271 16.74 10.52 -16.98
C SER A 271 16.47 11.16 -15.64
N TYR A 272 17.05 10.58 -14.59
CA TYR A 272 17.21 11.21 -13.28
C TYR A 272 18.58 11.83 -13.17
N ILE A 273 18.67 13.05 -12.65
CA ILE A 273 19.94 13.72 -12.38
C ILE A 273 20.05 13.91 -10.88
N LEU A 274 21.13 13.39 -10.31
CA LEU A 274 21.42 13.46 -8.89
C LEU A 274 22.74 14.22 -8.66
N ASP A 275 22.74 15.20 -7.78
CA ASP A 275 23.96 15.85 -7.32
C ASP A 275 24.51 15.07 -6.13
N ILE A 276 25.59 14.33 -6.37
CA ILE A 276 26.26 13.49 -5.36
C ILE A 276 27.57 14.11 -4.87
N ARG A 277 27.82 15.38 -5.17
CA ARG A 277 29.09 16.06 -4.87
C ARG A 277 29.45 15.97 -3.37
N ASP A 278 28.49 16.30 -2.50
CA ASP A 278 28.75 16.34 -1.06
C ASP A 278 29.02 14.94 -0.49
N TYR A 279 28.35 13.94 -1.01
CA TYR A 279 28.63 12.55 -0.68
C TYR A 279 30.04 12.14 -1.14
N MET A 280 30.39 12.41 -2.38
CA MET A 280 31.70 12.10 -2.95
C MET A 280 32.85 12.86 -2.27
N GLN A 281 32.60 14.02 -1.66
CA GLN A 281 33.60 14.77 -0.94
C GLN A 281 33.85 14.21 0.48
N GLN A 282 32.92 13.42 1.02
CA GLN A 282 33.00 12.84 2.36
C GLN A 282 33.66 11.46 2.39
N ILE A 283 33.67 10.79 1.25
CA ILE A 283 34.34 9.50 1.08
C ILE A 283 35.83 9.75 0.84
#